data_a0c8b7bdb07a38b2b3870f8c2e41ad77
#
_entry.id   a0c8b7bdb07a38b2b3870f8c2e41ad77
#
_cell.length_a   1.000
_cell.length_b   1.000
_cell.length_c   1.000
_cell.angle_alpha   90.00
_cell.angle_beta   90.00
_cell.angle_gamma   90.00
#
_symmetry.space_group_name_H-M   'P 1'
#
loop_
_entity.id
_entity.type
_entity.pdbx_description
1 polymer ?
#
loop_
_entity_poly.entity_id
_entity_poly.type
_entity_poly.pdbx_seq_one_letter_code
_entity_poly.pdbx_strand_id
1 'polypeptide(L)'
;AGRGLYGLVNNAGVAVVSPLMEIDEEDFHFQMNVNIYGVYRITKAFAPLIIESKGRISVIGSISGTLSGATWGPYSMTKHAMEAYADALADEMKQFNVNVSLIQPGAYRSNIGMSALDRMAKQDQSAADSQFEKQMIESISWLSHFEKDAGDPTEVAEVVMKSLFDDHPKPRYLIVPNREQAYWTINRAIERVVEQNSDQKYSYDRAQLIEMLDAALAKQAGKNL
;
A
#
# COMPACT_ATOMS: atom_id res chain seq x y z
N ALA A 1 -4.77 -22.65 -25.72
CA ALA A 1 -4.93 -23.39 -24.51
C ALA A 1 -3.54 -23.77 -23.98
N GLY A 2 -3.31 -23.69 -22.67
CA GLY A 2 -2.07 -24.16 -22.06
C GLY A 2 -0.88 -23.15 -22.11
N ARG A 3 -1.15 -21.84 -22.00
CA ARG A 3 -0.08 -20.82 -21.93
C ARG A 3 0.03 -20.11 -20.58
N GLY A 4 -0.68 -20.59 -19.57
CA GLY A 4 -0.73 -19.95 -18.27
C GLY A 4 -1.44 -18.59 -18.28
N LEU A 5 -1.22 -17.79 -17.24
CA LEU A 5 -1.71 -16.42 -17.05
C LEU A 5 -0.51 -15.49 -16.94
N TYR A 6 -0.36 -14.55 -17.88
CA TYR A 6 0.82 -13.67 -17.91
C TYR A 6 0.82 -12.62 -16.79
N GLY A 7 -0.32 -12.06 -16.43
CA GLY A 7 -0.38 -10.98 -15.42
C GLY A 7 -1.55 -11.15 -14.45
N LEU A 8 -1.30 -10.84 -13.19
CA LEU A 8 -2.32 -10.75 -12.14
C LEU A 8 -2.20 -9.38 -11.47
N VAL A 9 -3.32 -8.65 -11.40
CA VAL A 9 -3.40 -7.38 -10.67
C VAL A 9 -4.33 -7.55 -9.48
N ASN A 10 -3.76 -7.54 -8.29
CA ASN A 10 -4.51 -7.52 -7.04
C ASN A 10 -4.88 -6.06 -6.69
N ASN A 11 -6.02 -5.60 -7.19
CA ASN A 11 -6.49 -4.22 -7.06
C ASN A 11 -7.61 -4.05 -6.04
N ALA A 12 -8.43 -5.08 -5.82
CA ALA A 12 -9.57 -4.99 -4.91
C ALA A 12 -9.15 -4.52 -3.52
N GLY A 13 -9.84 -3.52 -3.01
CA GLY A 13 -9.56 -2.95 -1.69
C GLY A 13 -10.69 -2.05 -1.22
N VAL A 14 -10.84 -1.98 0.09
CA VAL A 14 -11.82 -1.15 0.79
C VAL A 14 -11.13 -0.35 1.89
N ALA A 15 -11.79 0.71 2.36
CA ALA A 15 -11.35 1.45 3.54
C ALA A 15 -12.48 1.43 4.58
N VAL A 16 -12.13 1.04 5.80
CA VAL A 16 -12.91 1.28 7.01
C VAL A 16 -12.18 2.34 7.80
N VAL A 17 -12.88 3.42 8.11
CA VAL A 17 -12.36 4.56 8.86
C VAL A 17 -13.03 4.55 10.24
N SER A 18 -12.26 4.22 11.24
CA SER A 18 -12.70 4.15 12.63
C SER A 18 -11.48 4.21 13.56
N PRO A 19 -11.62 4.78 14.76
CA PRO A 19 -10.62 4.62 15.80
C PRO A 19 -10.40 3.14 16.13
N LEU A 20 -9.14 2.71 16.30
CA LEU A 20 -8.81 1.30 16.58
C LEU A 20 -9.47 0.76 17.87
N MET A 21 -9.79 1.65 18.81
CA MET A 21 -10.42 1.28 20.08
C MET A 21 -11.94 1.22 20.01
N GLU A 22 -12.53 1.66 18.90
CA GLU A 22 -13.99 1.75 18.74
C GLU A 22 -14.50 0.94 17.54
N ILE A 23 -13.60 0.46 16.66
CA ILE A 23 -14.00 -0.34 15.52
C ILE A 23 -14.63 -1.66 15.94
N ASP A 24 -15.77 -1.99 15.36
CA ASP A 24 -16.41 -3.29 15.54
C ASP A 24 -15.58 -4.41 14.92
N GLU A 25 -15.62 -5.58 15.55
CA GLU A 25 -14.91 -6.76 15.06
C GLU A 25 -15.35 -7.17 13.65
N GLU A 26 -16.62 -7.01 13.31
CA GLU A 26 -17.17 -7.27 11.98
C GLU A 26 -16.52 -6.37 10.92
N ASP A 27 -16.41 -5.07 11.20
CA ASP A 27 -15.76 -4.10 10.32
C ASP A 27 -14.28 -4.35 10.17
N PHE A 28 -13.63 -4.69 11.28
CA PHE A 28 -12.22 -5.07 11.25
C PHE A 28 -12.00 -6.31 10.40
N HIS A 29 -12.81 -7.36 10.58
CA HIS A 29 -12.79 -8.57 9.76
C HIS A 29 -13.08 -8.29 8.29
N PHE A 30 -14.07 -7.45 7.99
CA PHE A 30 -14.38 -7.06 6.62
C PHE A 30 -13.16 -6.41 5.94
N GLN A 31 -12.53 -5.44 6.62
CA GLN A 31 -11.32 -4.77 6.14
C GLN A 31 -10.19 -5.77 5.84
N MET A 32 -9.91 -6.68 6.79
CA MET A 32 -8.87 -7.70 6.65
C MET A 32 -9.22 -8.71 5.56
N ASN A 33 -10.48 -9.14 5.48
CA ASN A 33 -10.92 -10.15 4.54
C ASN A 33 -10.79 -9.69 3.09
N VAL A 34 -11.12 -8.43 2.80
CA VAL A 34 -10.97 -7.90 1.43
C VAL A 34 -9.50 -7.61 1.13
N ASN A 35 -8.83 -6.81 1.97
CA ASN A 35 -7.53 -6.24 1.63
C ASN A 35 -6.36 -7.22 1.80
N ILE A 36 -6.48 -8.23 2.66
CA ILE A 36 -5.41 -9.21 2.93
C ILE A 36 -5.80 -10.59 2.43
N TYR A 37 -6.85 -11.19 2.98
CA TYR A 37 -7.24 -12.55 2.60
C TYR A 37 -7.66 -12.66 1.14
N GLY A 38 -8.31 -11.62 0.58
CA GLY A 38 -8.66 -11.54 -0.84
C GLY A 38 -7.42 -11.65 -1.72
N VAL A 39 -6.43 -10.79 -1.47
CA VAL A 39 -5.15 -10.78 -2.21
C VAL A 39 -4.44 -12.14 -2.09
N TYR A 40 -4.33 -12.68 -0.88
CA TYR A 40 -3.71 -13.99 -0.64
C TYR A 40 -4.43 -15.11 -1.40
N ARG A 41 -5.76 -15.21 -1.28
CA ARG A 41 -6.56 -16.26 -1.90
C ARG A 41 -6.47 -16.24 -3.42
N ILE A 42 -6.62 -15.05 -4.01
CA ILE A 42 -6.55 -14.87 -5.47
C ILE A 42 -5.15 -15.19 -5.97
N THR A 43 -4.10 -14.66 -5.35
CA THR A 43 -2.73 -14.95 -5.74
C THR A 43 -2.44 -16.44 -5.66
N LYS A 44 -2.81 -17.09 -4.56
CA LYS A 44 -2.61 -18.55 -4.38
C LYS A 44 -3.34 -19.36 -5.43
N ALA A 45 -4.57 -18.99 -5.77
CA ALA A 45 -5.37 -19.71 -6.77
C ALA A 45 -4.78 -19.60 -8.18
N PHE A 46 -4.22 -18.44 -8.55
CA PHE A 46 -3.66 -18.19 -9.87
C PHE A 46 -2.14 -18.46 -9.98
N ALA A 47 -1.44 -18.66 -8.87
CA ALA A 47 0.00 -18.88 -8.87
C ALA A 47 0.48 -19.99 -9.82
N PRO A 48 -0.17 -21.17 -9.94
CA PRO A 48 0.28 -22.19 -10.89
C PRO A 48 0.29 -21.69 -12.35
N LEU A 49 -0.73 -20.93 -12.75
CA LEU A 49 -0.84 -20.36 -14.11
C LEU A 49 0.18 -19.24 -14.35
N ILE A 50 0.46 -18.44 -13.35
CA ILE A 50 1.49 -17.37 -13.40
C ILE A 50 2.90 -17.99 -13.50
N ILE A 51 3.17 -19.06 -12.74
CA ILE A 51 4.44 -19.79 -12.79
C ILE A 51 4.65 -20.42 -14.17
N GLU A 52 3.60 -21.07 -14.73
CA GLU A 52 3.65 -21.68 -16.05
C GLU A 52 4.06 -20.69 -17.15
N SER A 53 3.53 -19.48 -17.08
CA SER A 53 3.82 -18.40 -18.06
C SER A 53 5.08 -17.60 -17.76
N LYS A 54 5.72 -17.80 -16.58
CA LYS A 54 6.73 -16.89 -16.04
C LYS A 54 6.22 -15.44 -16.03
N GLY A 55 4.98 -15.28 -15.60
CA GLY A 55 4.23 -14.05 -15.67
C GLY A 55 4.61 -13.04 -14.59
N ARG A 56 3.67 -12.16 -14.26
CA ARG A 56 3.90 -11.05 -13.33
C ARG A 56 2.73 -10.84 -12.39
N ILE A 57 3.02 -10.38 -11.19
CA ILE A 57 2.02 -10.06 -10.17
C ILE A 57 2.19 -8.60 -9.76
N SER A 58 1.12 -7.81 -9.88
CA SER A 58 1.05 -6.44 -9.36
C SER A 58 0.10 -6.40 -8.18
N VAL A 59 0.55 -5.84 -7.06
CA VAL A 59 -0.26 -5.63 -5.86
C VAL A 59 -0.47 -4.14 -5.67
N ILE A 60 -1.73 -3.72 -5.54
CA ILE A 60 -2.05 -2.33 -5.26
C ILE A 60 -2.01 -2.08 -3.75
N GLY A 61 -0.89 -1.53 -3.32
CA GLY A 61 -0.67 -1.02 -1.97
C GLY A 61 -1.32 0.33 -1.73
N SER A 62 -0.58 1.22 -1.09
CA SER A 62 -0.91 2.64 -0.87
C SER A 62 0.28 3.34 -0.19
N ILE A 63 0.34 4.67 -0.23
CA ILE A 63 1.20 5.44 0.69
C ILE A 63 0.87 5.13 2.16
N SER A 64 -0.36 4.69 2.45
CA SER A 64 -0.77 4.20 3.78
C SER A 64 -0.11 2.87 4.19
N GLY A 65 0.70 2.25 3.32
CA GLY A 65 1.65 1.20 3.69
C GLY A 65 2.90 1.73 4.41
N THR A 66 3.10 3.04 4.38
CA THR A 66 4.17 3.75 5.11
C THR A 66 3.58 4.73 6.13
N LEU A 67 2.48 5.39 5.77
CA LEU A 67 1.79 6.36 6.61
C LEU A 67 0.70 5.68 7.45
N SER A 68 0.44 6.24 8.63
CA SER A 68 -0.71 5.88 9.46
C SER A 68 -1.14 7.10 10.28
N GLY A 69 -2.42 7.18 10.59
CA GLY A 69 -2.98 8.27 11.38
C GLY A 69 -4.18 7.79 12.19
N ALA A 70 -4.67 8.65 13.08
CA ALA A 70 -5.88 8.41 13.84
C ALA A 70 -7.03 8.06 12.87
N THR A 71 -7.92 7.17 13.27
CA THR A 71 -9.06 6.65 12.50
C THR A 71 -8.73 5.83 11.24
N TRP A 72 -7.54 6.02 10.65
CA TRP A 72 -7.05 5.28 9.49
C TRP A 72 -6.29 4.00 9.85
N GLY A 73 -6.21 3.67 11.15
CA GLY A 73 -5.50 2.50 11.66
C GLY A 73 -5.87 1.20 10.96
N PRO A 74 -7.17 0.83 10.87
CA PRO A 74 -7.59 -0.43 10.26
C PRO A 74 -7.15 -0.55 8.79
N TYR A 75 -7.29 0.53 8.02
CA TYR A 75 -6.84 0.57 6.62
C TYR A 75 -5.32 0.50 6.51
N SER A 76 -4.60 1.34 7.26
CA SER A 76 -3.13 1.39 7.22
C SER A 76 -2.50 0.06 7.63
N MET A 77 -3.07 -0.66 8.60
CA MET A 77 -2.62 -2.02 8.97
C MET A 77 -2.65 -2.96 7.77
N THR A 78 -3.72 -2.94 6.97
CA THR A 78 -3.80 -3.80 5.78
C THR A 78 -2.79 -3.39 4.72
N LYS A 79 -2.55 -2.10 4.54
CA LYS A 79 -1.59 -1.61 3.54
C LYS A 79 -0.13 -1.85 3.96
N HIS A 80 0.19 -1.77 5.25
CA HIS A 80 1.49 -2.21 5.79
C HIS A 80 1.68 -3.73 5.62
N ALA A 81 0.63 -4.53 5.83
CA ALA A 81 0.69 -5.96 5.58
C ALA A 81 0.97 -6.29 4.10
N MET A 82 0.47 -5.48 3.16
CA MET A 82 0.76 -5.66 1.73
C MET A 82 2.22 -5.36 1.36
N GLU A 83 2.91 -4.48 2.09
CA GLU A 83 4.35 -4.27 1.93
C GLU A 83 5.12 -5.56 2.20
N ALA A 84 4.91 -6.14 3.39
CA ALA A 84 5.54 -7.38 3.79
C ALA A 84 5.14 -8.56 2.88
N TYR A 85 3.85 -8.63 2.50
CA TYR A 85 3.35 -9.66 1.60
C TYR A 85 4.04 -9.61 0.23
N ALA A 86 4.15 -8.42 -0.36
CA ALA A 86 4.76 -8.26 -1.68
C ALA A 86 6.27 -8.58 -1.66
N ASP A 87 6.98 -8.16 -0.60
CA ASP A 87 8.40 -8.43 -0.44
C ASP A 87 8.66 -9.95 -0.29
N ALA A 88 7.91 -10.63 0.58
CA ALA A 88 8.03 -12.08 0.76
C ALA A 88 7.67 -12.84 -0.52
N LEU A 89 6.55 -12.50 -1.15
CA LEU A 89 6.11 -13.12 -2.39
C LEU A 89 7.12 -12.92 -3.52
N ALA A 90 7.74 -11.73 -3.61
CA ALA A 90 8.76 -11.45 -4.62
C ALA A 90 9.98 -12.37 -4.44
N ASP A 91 10.42 -12.62 -3.21
CA ASP A 91 11.53 -13.53 -2.94
C ASP A 91 11.16 -15.00 -3.23
N GLU A 92 9.96 -15.44 -2.86
CA GLU A 92 9.48 -16.80 -3.14
C GLU A 92 9.35 -17.07 -4.64
N MET A 93 8.88 -16.08 -5.40
CA MET A 93 8.58 -16.23 -6.84
C MET A 93 9.81 -16.09 -7.75
N LYS A 94 10.94 -15.59 -7.24
CA LYS A 94 12.20 -15.48 -8.00
C LYS A 94 12.63 -16.79 -8.65
N GLN A 95 12.54 -17.91 -7.94
CA GLN A 95 12.94 -19.22 -8.44
C GLN A 95 12.14 -19.68 -9.67
N PHE A 96 10.96 -19.09 -9.87
CA PHE A 96 10.08 -19.35 -11.02
C PHE A 96 10.20 -18.30 -12.13
N ASN A 97 11.10 -17.30 -11.98
CA ASN A 97 11.23 -16.14 -12.87
C ASN A 97 9.93 -15.32 -12.99
N VAL A 98 9.17 -15.25 -11.90
CA VAL A 98 7.96 -14.42 -11.79
C VAL A 98 8.31 -13.13 -11.04
N ASN A 99 8.05 -11.98 -11.66
CA ASN A 99 8.25 -10.69 -11.00
C ASN A 99 7.00 -10.27 -10.24
N VAL A 100 7.22 -9.77 -9.03
CA VAL A 100 6.17 -9.19 -8.16
C VAL A 100 6.49 -7.72 -7.96
N SER A 101 5.50 -6.86 -8.19
CA SER A 101 5.61 -5.41 -8.00
C SER A 101 4.53 -4.91 -7.06
N LEU A 102 4.91 -4.07 -6.10
CA LEU A 102 4.00 -3.33 -5.26
C LEU A 102 3.85 -1.91 -5.80
N ILE A 103 2.62 -1.46 -6.02
CA ILE A 103 2.30 -0.11 -6.46
C ILE A 103 1.70 0.63 -5.27
N GLN A 104 2.26 1.78 -4.92
CA GLN A 104 1.88 2.58 -3.75
C GLN A 104 1.23 3.90 -4.21
N PRO A 105 -0.07 3.89 -4.55
CA PRO A 105 -0.76 5.12 -4.92
C PRO A 105 -0.92 6.05 -3.71
N GLY A 106 -0.84 7.36 -4.00
CA GLY A 106 -1.36 8.40 -3.13
C GLY A 106 -2.86 8.61 -3.33
N ALA A 107 -3.28 9.86 -3.21
CA ALA A 107 -4.68 10.26 -3.38
C ALA A 107 -5.05 10.36 -4.87
N TYR A 108 -5.65 9.31 -5.42
CA TYR A 108 -6.20 9.26 -6.78
C TYR A 108 -7.71 9.01 -6.76
N ARG A 109 -8.43 9.58 -7.73
CA ARG A 109 -9.89 9.40 -7.84
C ARG A 109 -10.26 7.93 -7.89
N SER A 110 -11.19 7.54 -7.01
CA SER A 110 -11.72 6.17 -6.91
C SER A 110 -12.96 6.17 -6.01
N ASN A 111 -13.74 5.11 -6.05
CA ASN A 111 -14.92 4.97 -5.20
C ASN A 111 -14.60 4.61 -3.74
N ILE A 112 -13.32 4.53 -3.34
CA ILE A 112 -12.94 4.04 -2.01
C ILE A 112 -13.45 4.95 -0.89
N GLY A 113 -13.37 6.28 -1.10
CA GLY A 113 -13.85 7.27 -0.12
C GLY A 113 -15.37 7.23 0.04
N MET A 114 -16.10 7.26 -1.07
CA MET A 114 -17.56 7.18 -1.04
C MET A 114 -18.03 5.85 -0.45
N SER A 115 -17.40 4.74 -0.80
CA SER A 115 -17.75 3.43 -0.23
C SER A 115 -17.52 3.36 1.28
N ALA A 116 -16.49 4.05 1.80
CA ALA A 116 -16.24 4.17 3.22
C ALA A 116 -17.36 4.98 3.92
N LEU A 117 -17.73 6.14 3.36
CA LEU A 117 -18.83 6.99 3.87
C LEU A 117 -20.17 6.25 3.85
N ASP A 118 -20.50 5.56 2.76
CA ASP A 118 -21.73 4.77 2.62
C ASP A 118 -21.79 3.65 3.67
N ARG A 119 -20.66 3.05 4.00
CA ARG A 119 -20.58 2.03 5.03
C ARG A 119 -20.84 2.61 6.42
N MET A 120 -20.20 3.73 6.76
CA MET A 120 -20.43 4.44 8.02
C MET A 120 -21.91 4.81 8.19
N ALA A 121 -22.53 5.35 7.13
CA ALA A 121 -23.94 5.73 7.15
C ALA A 121 -24.90 4.53 7.35
N LYS A 122 -24.59 3.37 6.76
CA LYS A 122 -25.39 2.15 6.94
C LYS A 122 -25.31 1.56 8.36
N GLN A 123 -24.28 1.88 9.10
CA GLN A 123 -24.03 1.40 10.44
C GLN A 123 -24.44 2.43 11.52
N ASP A 124 -25.09 3.53 11.12
CA ASP A 124 -25.44 4.67 11.99
C ASP A 124 -24.23 5.19 12.80
N GLN A 125 -23.02 5.05 12.27
CA GLN A 125 -21.81 5.53 12.94
C GLN A 125 -21.76 7.06 12.88
N SER A 126 -21.91 7.69 14.04
CA SER A 126 -21.82 9.15 14.18
C SER A 126 -20.49 9.55 14.81
N ALA A 127 -19.86 10.58 14.26
CA ALA A 127 -18.67 11.15 14.88
C ALA A 127 -18.96 11.69 16.29
N ALA A 128 -20.17 12.19 16.55
CA ALA A 128 -20.56 12.76 17.84
C ALA A 128 -20.61 11.70 18.97
N ASP A 129 -20.74 10.42 18.64
CA ASP A 129 -20.78 9.33 19.62
C ASP A 129 -19.38 8.76 19.91
N SER A 130 -18.36 9.22 19.18
CA SER A 130 -16.98 8.76 19.32
C SER A 130 -16.21 9.56 20.38
N GLN A 131 -15.39 8.88 21.18
CA GLN A 131 -14.39 9.55 22.03
C GLN A 131 -13.33 10.29 21.19
N PHE A 132 -13.24 10.00 19.90
CA PHE A 132 -12.34 10.60 18.91
C PHE A 132 -13.11 11.49 17.92
N GLU A 133 -14.17 12.18 18.40
CA GLU A 133 -15.08 12.99 17.57
C GLU A 133 -14.33 13.91 16.60
N LYS A 134 -13.35 14.67 17.08
CA LYS A 134 -12.58 15.60 16.24
C LYS A 134 -11.89 14.89 15.08
N GLN A 135 -11.18 13.80 15.33
CA GLN A 135 -10.47 13.02 14.34
C GLN A 135 -11.43 12.36 13.34
N MET A 136 -12.59 11.93 13.81
CA MET A 136 -13.65 11.38 12.96
C MET A 136 -14.20 12.45 12.01
N ILE A 137 -14.50 13.66 12.52
CA ILE A 137 -14.96 14.79 11.71
C ILE A 137 -13.92 15.14 10.64
N GLU A 138 -12.64 15.22 11.01
CA GLU A 138 -11.56 15.51 10.07
C GLU A 138 -11.46 14.44 8.97
N SER A 139 -11.60 13.17 9.32
CA SER A 139 -11.56 12.07 8.36
C SER A 139 -12.78 12.02 7.45
N ILE A 140 -13.97 12.24 7.98
CA ILE A 140 -15.21 12.33 7.19
C ILE A 140 -15.13 13.53 6.22
N SER A 141 -14.66 14.68 6.70
CA SER A 141 -14.45 15.85 5.87
C SER A 141 -13.46 15.58 4.75
N TRP A 142 -12.34 14.92 5.05
CA TRP A 142 -11.35 14.54 4.04
C TRP A 142 -11.96 13.59 2.99
N LEU A 143 -12.67 12.55 3.42
CA LEU A 143 -13.33 11.59 2.52
C LEU A 143 -14.36 12.29 1.61
N SER A 144 -15.13 13.24 2.15
CA SER A 144 -16.16 13.96 1.40
C SER A 144 -15.60 14.90 0.34
N HIS A 145 -14.36 15.36 0.51
CA HIS A 145 -13.70 16.30 -0.40
C HIS A 145 -12.56 15.66 -1.21
N PHE A 146 -12.25 14.41 -0.94
CA PHE A 146 -11.12 13.67 -1.50
C PHE A 146 -11.03 13.77 -3.03
N GLU A 147 -12.14 13.69 -3.74
CA GLU A 147 -12.15 13.68 -5.20
C GLU A 147 -11.72 15.00 -5.84
N LYS A 148 -11.86 16.14 -5.12
CA LYS A 148 -11.53 17.46 -5.67
C LYS A 148 -10.04 17.64 -5.91
N ASP A 149 -9.22 17.10 -5.01
CA ASP A 149 -7.77 17.25 -5.00
C ASP A 149 -7.04 15.97 -5.41
N ALA A 150 -7.79 14.92 -5.74
CA ALA A 150 -7.25 13.63 -6.14
C ALA A 150 -6.74 13.63 -7.59
N GLY A 151 -5.62 12.95 -7.81
CA GLY A 151 -5.01 12.78 -9.12
C GLY A 151 -5.87 11.95 -10.09
N ASP A 152 -5.50 11.98 -11.36
CA ASP A 152 -6.13 11.14 -12.39
C ASP A 152 -5.69 9.68 -12.23
N PRO A 153 -6.61 8.71 -12.06
CA PRO A 153 -6.27 7.31 -11.89
C PRO A 153 -5.56 6.69 -13.10
N THR A 154 -5.57 7.35 -14.26
CA THR A 154 -4.83 6.92 -15.45
C THR A 154 -3.33 6.81 -15.17
N GLU A 155 -2.77 7.71 -14.34
CA GLU A 155 -1.37 7.64 -13.92
C GLU A 155 -1.05 6.33 -13.19
N VAL A 156 -1.96 5.87 -12.33
CA VAL A 156 -1.80 4.59 -11.63
C VAL A 156 -1.89 3.42 -12.61
N ALA A 157 -2.82 3.48 -13.57
CA ALA A 157 -2.96 2.45 -14.60
C ALA A 157 -1.70 2.34 -15.49
N GLU A 158 -1.07 3.46 -15.84
CA GLU A 158 0.20 3.47 -16.56
C GLU A 158 1.32 2.78 -15.78
N VAL A 159 1.39 3.00 -14.45
CA VAL A 159 2.36 2.30 -13.59
C VAL A 159 2.05 0.80 -13.50
N VAL A 160 0.78 0.40 -13.46
CA VAL A 160 0.38 -1.02 -13.57
C VAL A 160 0.87 -1.62 -14.88
N MET A 161 0.68 -0.92 -16.00
CA MET A 161 1.18 -1.36 -17.30
C MET A 161 2.70 -1.54 -17.29
N LYS A 162 3.44 -0.59 -16.72
CA LYS A 162 4.91 -0.72 -16.56
C LYS A 162 5.28 -1.94 -15.71
N SER A 163 4.61 -2.17 -14.59
CA SER A 163 4.88 -3.32 -13.72
C SER A 163 4.63 -4.67 -14.42
N LEU A 164 3.72 -4.70 -15.40
CA LEU A 164 3.36 -5.91 -16.14
C LEU A 164 4.19 -6.11 -17.42
N PHE A 165 4.63 -5.04 -18.08
CA PHE A 165 5.13 -5.15 -19.45
C PHE A 165 6.53 -4.57 -19.70
N ASP A 166 7.11 -3.80 -18.75
CA ASP A 166 8.49 -3.36 -18.88
C ASP A 166 9.46 -4.54 -18.78
N ASP A 167 10.59 -4.48 -19.49
CA ASP A 167 11.62 -5.53 -19.47
C ASP A 167 12.20 -5.73 -18.06
N HIS A 168 12.35 -4.64 -17.30
CA HIS A 168 12.91 -4.60 -15.94
C HIS A 168 11.95 -3.93 -14.95
N PRO A 169 10.84 -4.58 -14.56
CA PRO A 169 9.87 -3.98 -13.63
C PRO A 169 10.50 -3.77 -12.26
N LYS A 170 10.17 -2.65 -11.64
CA LYS A 170 10.62 -2.36 -10.28
C LYS A 170 9.83 -3.19 -9.27
N PRO A 171 10.44 -3.58 -8.15
CA PRO A 171 9.72 -4.24 -7.06
C PRO A 171 8.72 -3.31 -6.37
N ARG A 172 8.95 -1.98 -6.44
CA ARG A 172 8.10 -0.98 -5.77
C ARG A 172 7.99 0.29 -6.61
N TYR A 173 6.75 0.79 -6.74
CA TYR A 173 6.42 2.01 -7.45
C TYR A 173 5.62 2.93 -6.53
N LEU A 174 6.24 4.02 -6.07
CA LEU A 174 5.51 5.12 -5.45
C LEU A 174 4.94 6.00 -6.57
N ILE A 175 3.63 6.22 -6.56
CA ILE A 175 2.93 7.11 -7.48
C ILE A 175 2.00 8.02 -6.69
N VAL A 176 2.23 9.33 -6.78
CA VAL A 176 1.50 10.34 -6.00
C VAL A 176 1.22 11.56 -6.87
N PRO A 177 0.07 12.21 -6.70
CA PRO A 177 -0.36 13.30 -7.56
C PRO A 177 0.40 14.61 -7.33
N ASN A 178 1.15 14.72 -6.23
CA ASN A 178 1.88 15.93 -5.89
C ASN A 178 3.13 15.66 -5.03
N ARG A 179 3.99 16.68 -4.97
CA ARG A 179 5.25 16.61 -4.22
C ARG A 179 5.06 16.47 -2.71
N GLU A 180 3.97 16.97 -2.19
CA GLU A 180 3.69 16.95 -0.76
C GLU A 180 3.46 15.51 -0.27
N GLN A 181 2.65 14.72 -0.98
CA GLN A 181 2.44 13.31 -0.66
C GLN A 181 3.72 12.47 -0.82
N ALA A 182 4.56 12.80 -1.81
CA ALA A 182 5.88 12.18 -1.94
C ALA A 182 6.74 12.48 -0.71
N TYR A 183 6.76 13.74 -0.28
CA TYR A 183 7.52 14.15 0.91
C TYR A 183 7.01 13.44 2.16
N TRP A 184 5.71 13.42 2.42
CA TRP A 184 5.15 12.73 3.60
C TRP A 184 5.58 11.26 3.65
N THR A 185 5.48 10.56 2.51
CA THR A 185 5.77 9.13 2.44
C THR A 185 7.25 8.86 2.67
N ILE A 186 8.14 9.57 1.97
CA ILE A 186 9.59 9.36 2.09
C ILE A 186 10.10 9.85 3.45
N ASN A 187 9.63 11.03 3.92
CA ASN A 187 10.04 11.56 5.20
C ASN A 187 9.65 10.61 6.35
N ARG A 188 8.43 10.04 6.33
CA ARG A 188 8.01 9.07 7.35
C ARG A 188 8.88 7.81 7.36
N ALA A 189 9.32 7.34 6.21
CA ALA A 189 10.25 6.21 6.14
C ALA A 189 11.61 6.57 6.78
N ILE A 190 12.11 7.77 6.52
CA ILE A 190 13.35 8.29 7.13
C ILE A 190 13.19 8.44 8.66
N GLU A 191 12.08 9.03 9.12
CA GLU A 191 11.78 9.16 10.54
C GLU A 191 11.81 7.81 11.25
N ARG A 192 11.21 6.78 10.66
CA ARG A 192 11.24 5.41 11.22
C ARG A 192 12.66 4.85 11.32
N VAL A 193 13.52 5.12 10.35
CA VAL A 193 14.94 4.73 10.43
C VAL A 193 15.60 5.40 11.65
N VAL A 194 15.35 6.69 11.86
CA VAL A 194 15.89 7.43 13.03
C VAL A 194 15.30 6.89 14.33
N GLU A 195 13.98 6.69 14.42
CA GLU A 195 13.30 6.11 15.58
C GLU A 195 13.87 4.73 15.95
N GLN A 196 14.06 3.85 14.96
CA GLN A 196 14.59 2.51 15.16
C GLN A 196 16.08 2.50 15.53
N ASN A 197 16.83 3.48 15.06
CA ASN A 197 18.25 3.61 15.37
C ASN A 197 18.52 4.19 16.74
N SER A 198 17.56 4.92 17.32
CA SER A 198 17.70 5.61 18.60
C SER A 198 17.64 4.63 19.79
N ASP A 199 18.42 4.91 20.83
CA ASP A 199 18.38 4.23 22.14
C ASP A 199 18.48 2.67 22.08
N GLN A 200 19.20 2.14 21.08
CA GLN A 200 19.46 0.71 20.97
C GLN A 200 20.98 0.40 21.02
N LYS A 201 21.32 -0.81 21.43
CA LYS A 201 22.70 -1.24 21.69
C LYS A 201 23.65 -1.08 20.49
N TYR A 202 23.16 -1.21 19.30
CA TYR A 202 23.91 -1.22 18.04
C TYR A 202 23.51 -0.06 17.13
N SER A 203 23.27 1.12 17.73
CA SER A 203 22.95 2.33 16.97
C SER A 203 24.12 2.75 16.07
N TYR A 204 23.78 3.32 14.96
CA TYR A 204 24.70 3.88 13.97
C TYR A 204 24.77 5.39 14.13
N ASP A 205 25.95 5.97 13.96
CA ASP A 205 26.10 7.41 13.90
C ASP A 205 25.60 7.98 12.56
N ARG A 206 25.56 9.32 12.46
CA ARG A 206 25.09 10.00 11.26
C ARG A 206 25.90 9.62 10.01
N ALA A 207 27.21 9.48 10.12
CA ALA A 207 28.08 9.17 8.98
C ALA A 207 27.80 7.75 8.46
N GLN A 208 27.64 6.78 9.37
CA GLN A 208 27.29 5.41 9.04
C GLN A 208 25.90 5.30 8.39
N LEU A 209 24.90 6.05 8.88
CA LEU A 209 23.56 6.08 8.26
C LEU A 209 23.60 6.66 6.85
N ILE A 210 24.43 7.70 6.61
CA ILE A 210 24.63 8.27 5.27
C ILE A 210 25.31 7.25 4.37
N GLU A 211 26.35 6.55 4.82
CA GLU A 211 27.01 5.50 4.05
C GLU A 211 26.04 4.38 3.64
N MET A 212 25.13 3.95 4.56
CA MET A 212 24.08 2.97 4.24
C MET A 212 23.13 3.49 3.16
N LEU A 213 22.74 4.78 3.23
CA LEU A 213 21.88 5.40 2.24
C LEU A 213 22.58 5.47 0.88
N ASP A 214 23.85 5.88 0.84
CA ASP A 214 24.64 5.96 -0.40
C ASP A 214 24.81 4.58 -1.03
N ALA A 215 25.06 3.55 -0.24
CA ALA A 215 25.12 2.17 -0.71
C ALA A 215 23.78 1.69 -1.32
N ALA A 216 22.65 2.05 -0.68
CA ALA A 216 21.33 1.72 -1.19
C ALA A 216 21.02 2.44 -2.52
N LEU A 217 21.40 3.71 -2.64
CA LEU A 217 21.28 4.49 -3.89
C LEU A 217 22.12 3.90 -5.02
N ALA A 218 23.37 3.53 -4.73
CA ALA A 218 24.27 2.89 -5.71
C ALA A 218 23.72 1.54 -6.19
N LYS A 219 23.19 0.72 -5.27
CA LYS A 219 22.55 -0.55 -5.62
C LYS A 219 21.32 -0.37 -6.52
N GLN A 220 20.56 0.70 -6.31
CA GLN A 220 19.41 1.01 -7.15
C GLN A 220 19.82 1.52 -8.52
N ALA A 221 20.86 2.35 -8.61
CA ALA A 221 21.41 2.83 -9.88
C ALA A 221 21.98 1.68 -10.75
N GLY A 222 22.68 0.71 -10.13
CA GLY A 222 23.23 -0.46 -10.83
C GLY A 222 22.17 -1.46 -11.33
N LYS A 223 20.92 -1.38 -10.86
CA LYS A 223 19.81 -2.19 -11.40
C LYS A 223 19.15 -1.55 -12.63
N ASN A 224 19.44 -0.29 -12.93
CA ASN A 224 18.90 0.46 -14.07
C ASN A 224 19.88 0.49 -15.27
N LEU A 225 21.03 -0.19 -15.17
CA LEU A 225 22.01 -0.44 -16.23
C LEU A 225 21.93 -1.90 -16.71
#